data_8ffa8bacf1bc7ed6cf5ffa840faba083
#
_entry.id   8ffa8bacf1bc7ed6cf5ffa840faba083
#
_cell.length_a   1.000
_cell.length_b   1.000
_cell.length_c   1.000
_cell.angle_alpha   90.00
_cell.angle_beta   90.00
_cell.angle_gamma   90.00
#
_symmetry.space_group_name_H-M   'P 1'
#
loop_
_entity.id
_entity.type
_entity.pdbx_description
1 polymer ?
#
loop_
_entity_poly.entity_id
_entity_poly.type
_entity_poly.pdbx_seq_one_letter_code
_entity_poly.pdbx_strand_id
1 'polypeptide(L)'
;MTSTQTDPVKQQLAAHWGRRAANFDEDFGHSIHTEAERAAWDRVFDIVLAGRGALDVLDAGCGTGFLCLEMAARGHRVTGIDFAPAMLAEARRKAAVRGPSIRFEEADAEQLPFSAGSFDLVISRHVLWTLPHPEAAIDEWIRVLRPSGRLAVIDGQFDPGFLLPQRENARTSTEYAAIGDRLPFLGGRPREEIEALLKAHGLVSVGSDPVLDLVEAQAQRMVEEGRERQTRRRYVAWGDVAG
;
A
#
# COMPACT_ATOMS: atom_id res chain seq x y z
N MET A 1 -24.93 1.65 7.00
CA MET A 1 -23.86 2.34 7.71
C MET A 1 -22.68 1.37 7.70
N THR A 2 -21.58 1.71 7.04
CA THR A 2 -20.41 0.84 6.91
C THR A 2 -19.68 0.76 8.26
N SER A 3 -19.08 -0.40 8.59
CA SER A 3 -18.41 -0.67 9.89
C SER A 3 -17.27 0.32 10.21
N THR A 4 -16.73 0.98 9.20
CA THR A 4 -15.70 2.00 9.28
C THR A 4 -16.11 3.23 10.10
N GLN A 5 -17.40 3.57 10.11
CA GLN A 5 -17.91 4.73 10.85
C GLN A 5 -18.02 4.49 12.37
N THR A 6 -17.90 3.26 12.82
CA THR A 6 -18.12 2.89 14.23
C THR A 6 -16.83 2.58 15.00
N ASP A 7 -15.69 2.27 14.35
CA ASP A 7 -14.42 2.02 15.05
C ASP A 7 -13.66 3.34 15.30
N PRO A 8 -13.46 3.74 16.58
CA PRO A 8 -12.73 4.98 16.91
C PRO A 8 -11.28 5.00 16.40
N VAL A 9 -10.62 3.84 16.28
CA VAL A 9 -9.25 3.76 15.76
C VAL A 9 -9.24 4.10 14.27
N LYS A 10 -10.16 3.53 13.50
CA LYS A 10 -10.29 3.82 12.06
C LYS A 10 -10.65 5.28 11.80
N GLN A 11 -11.49 5.89 12.66
CA GLN A 11 -11.81 7.32 12.57
C GLN A 11 -10.56 8.19 12.80
N GLN A 12 -9.74 7.85 13.79
CA GLN A 12 -8.49 8.56 14.06
C GLN A 12 -7.49 8.41 12.91
N LEU A 13 -7.37 7.22 12.34
CA LEU A 13 -6.53 6.95 11.18
C LEU A 13 -7.02 7.74 9.95
N ALA A 14 -8.33 7.74 9.67
CA ALA A 14 -8.92 8.52 8.57
C ALA A 14 -8.62 10.01 8.71
N ALA A 15 -8.78 10.56 9.93
CA ALA A 15 -8.47 11.94 10.20
C ALA A 15 -6.96 12.24 10.05
N HIS A 16 -6.09 11.34 10.51
CA HIS A 16 -4.64 11.47 10.37
C HIS A 16 -4.22 11.53 8.90
N TRP A 17 -4.60 10.53 8.11
CA TRP A 17 -4.25 10.46 6.69
C TRP A 17 -4.90 11.57 5.89
N GLY A 18 -6.16 11.93 6.24
CA GLY A 18 -6.86 13.04 5.60
C GLY A 18 -6.12 14.38 5.72
N ARG A 19 -5.49 14.67 6.88
CA ARG A 19 -4.68 15.89 7.05
C ARG A 19 -3.39 15.89 6.23
N ARG A 20 -2.87 14.72 5.90
CA ARG A 20 -1.62 14.57 5.14
C ARG A 20 -1.84 14.52 3.62
N ALA A 21 -3.07 14.37 3.15
CA ALA A 21 -3.37 14.08 1.76
C ALA A 21 -2.75 15.09 0.78
N ALA A 22 -2.80 16.38 1.08
CA ALA A 22 -2.30 17.44 0.19
C ALA A 22 -0.78 17.36 -0.08
N ASN A 23 0.01 16.94 0.92
CA ASN A 23 1.47 16.91 0.83
C ASN A 23 2.03 15.48 0.87
N PHE A 24 1.17 14.47 0.81
CA PHE A 24 1.57 13.06 0.96
C PHE A 24 2.60 12.61 -0.08
N ASP A 25 2.47 13.08 -1.31
CA ASP A 25 3.37 12.73 -2.41
C ASP A 25 4.75 13.42 -2.31
N GLU A 26 4.88 14.47 -1.48
CA GLU A 26 6.14 15.16 -1.19
C GLU A 26 7.01 14.35 -0.21
N ASP A 27 6.39 13.46 0.54
CA ASP A 27 7.10 12.57 1.45
C ASP A 27 8.00 11.60 0.68
N PHE A 28 9.15 11.33 1.26
CA PHE A 28 10.17 10.48 0.65
C PHE A 28 9.65 9.08 0.35
N GLY A 29 9.76 8.69 -0.93
CA GLY A 29 9.38 7.36 -1.39
C GLY A 29 7.92 7.19 -1.78
N HIS A 30 7.15 8.29 -1.85
CA HIS A 30 5.75 8.25 -2.25
C HIS A 30 5.54 8.60 -3.74
N SER A 31 6.58 9.06 -4.41
CA SER A 31 6.61 9.41 -5.84
C SER A 31 7.89 8.90 -6.50
N ILE A 32 7.92 8.89 -7.83
CA ILE A 32 9.10 8.55 -8.63
C ILE A 32 9.69 9.86 -9.16
N HIS A 33 10.97 10.10 -8.91
CA HIS A 33 11.64 11.34 -9.24
C HIS A 33 12.84 11.16 -10.20
N THR A 34 13.45 9.98 -10.23
CA THR A 34 14.64 9.69 -11.03
C THR A 34 14.40 8.52 -11.98
N GLU A 35 15.22 8.43 -13.04
CA GLU A 35 15.20 7.28 -13.96
C GLU A 35 15.56 5.97 -13.24
N ALA A 36 16.50 6.03 -12.28
CA ALA A 36 16.84 4.86 -11.47
C ALA A 36 15.66 4.36 -10.62
N GLU A 37 14.93 5.29 -9.98
CA GLU A 37 13.69 4.94 -9.28
C GLU A 37 12.62 4.38 -10.23
N ARG A 38 12.50 4.95 -11.44
CA ARG A 38 11.56 4.44 -12.46
C ARG A 38 11.90 3.00 -12.85
N ALA A 39 13.15 2.72 -13.19
CA ALA A 39 13.61 1.39 -13.56
C ALA A 39 13.39 0.37 -12.42
N ALA A 40 13.68 0.76 -11.18
CA ALA A 40 13.46 -0.08 -10.01
C ALA A 40 11.96 -0.35 -9.77
N TRP A 41 11.09 0.65 -9.93
CA TRP A 41 9.65 0.46 -9.85
C TRP A 41 9.09 -0.41 -10.98
N ASP A 42 9.59 -0.25 -12.20
CA ASP A 42 9.18 -1.12 -13.34
C ASP A 42 9.49 -2.57 -13.04
N ARG A 43 10.65 -2.89 -12.44
CA ARG A 43 10.96 -4.25 -11.96
C ARG A 43 9.99 -4.73 -10.87
N VAL A 44 9.59 -3.87 -9.92
CA VAL A 44 8.57 -4.22 -8.93
C VAL A 44 7.24 -4.56 -9.61
N PHE A 45 6.83 -3.77 -10.60
CA PHE A 45 5.60 -4.04 -11.36
C PHE A 45 5.69 -5.31 -12.18
N ASP A 46 6.85 -5.63 -12.77
CA ASP A 46 7.08 -6.90 -13.47
C ASP A 46 6.89 -8.11 -12.54
N ILE A 47 7.39 -8.04 -11.30
CA ILE A 47 7.18 -9.07 -10.27
C ILE A 47 5.69 -9.20 -9.94
N VAL A 48 5.02 -8.08 -9.68
CA VAL A 48 3.60 -8.05 -9.30
C VAL A 48 2.71 -8.60 -10.41
N LEU A 49 2.95 -8.17 -11.63
CA LEU A 49 2.15 -8.53 -12.82
C LEU A 49 2.46 -9.94 -13.34
N ALA A 50 3.69 -10.42 -13.16
CA ALA A 50 4.14 -11.77 -13.56
C ALA A 50 3.84 -12.11 -15.04
N GLY A 51 3.98 -11.14 -15.94
CA GLY A 51 3.73 -11.31 -17.38
C GLY A 51 2.27 -11.51 -17.77
N ARG A 52 1.32 -11.27 -16.85
CA ARG A 52 -0.12 -11.37 -17.11
C ARG A 52 -0.58 -10.21 -18.01
N GLY A 53 -1.58 -10.47 -18.86
CA GLY A 53 -2.19 -9.45 -19.73
C GLY A 53 -2.97 -8.37 -18.97
N ALA A 54 -3.96 -7.77 -19.63
CA ALA A 54 -4.82 -6.78 -18.99
C ALA A 54 -5.63 -7.39 -17.84
N LEU A 55 -5.55 -6.81 -16.65
CA LEU A 55 -6.12 -7.31 -15.40
C LEU A 55 -7.18 -6.37 -14.85
N ASP A 56 -8.12 -6.92 -14.06
CA ASP A 56 -8.93 -6.19 -13.10
C ASP A 56 -8.14 -6.09 -11.79
N VAL A 57 -7.72 -4.88 -11.42
CA VAL A 57 -6.82 -4.61 -10.29
C VAL A 57 -7.58 -3.87 -9.19
N LEU A 58 -7.46 -4.35 -7.95
CA LEU A 58 -7.83 -3.61 -6.74
C LEU A 58 -6.56 -3.08 -6.06
N ASP A 59 -6.48 -1.77 -5.85
CA ASP A 59 -5.49 -1.12 -4.99
C ASP A 59 -6.14 -0.88 -3.62
N ALA A 60 -5.81 -1.72 -2.64
CA ALA A 60 -6.38 -1.69 -1.30
C ALA A 60 -5.60 -0.74 -0.39
N GLY A 61 -6.24 0.38 0.00
CA GLY A 61 -5.58 1.50 0.67
C GLY A 61 -4.78 2.34 -0.31
N CYS A 62 -5.42 2.78 -1.39
CA CYS A 62 -4.75 3.43 -2.52
C CYS A 62 -4.15 4.81 -2.21
N GLY A 63 -4.53 5.42 -1.07
CA GLY A 63 -4.09 6.75 -0.69
C GLY A 63 -4.34 7.78 -1.80
N THR A 64 -3.31 8.51 -2.16
CA THR A 64 -3.36 9.51 -3.26
C THR A 64 -3.25 8.88 -4.66
N GLY A 65 -3.37 7.54 -4.80
CA GLY A 65 -3.53 6.84 -6.07
C GLY A 65 -2.24 6.51 -6.82
N PHE A 66 -1.10 6.42 -6.16
CA PHE A 66 0.18 6.12 -6.82
C PHE A 66 0.12 4.81 -7.63
N LEU A 67 -0.22 3.69 -6.97
CA LEU A 67 -0.31 2.39 -7.66
C LEU A 67 -1.44 2.36 -8.68
N CYS A 68 -2.58 2.97 -8.37
CA CYS A 68 -3.70 3.08 -9.31
C CYS A 68 -3.27 3.71 -10.64
N LEU A 69 -2.53 4.82 -10.59
CA LEU A 69 -2.05 5.52 -11.78
C LEU A 69 -1.02 4.69 -12.56
N GLU A 70 -0.10 4.03 -11.87
CA GLU A 70 0.91 3.18 -12.48
C GLU A 70 0.30 1.93 -13.16
N MET A 71 -0.68 1.29 -12.51
CA MET A 71 -1.39 0.15 -13.09
C MET A 71 -2.26 0.55 -14.28
N ALA A 72 -2.98 1.67 -14.19
CA ALA A 72 -3.79 2.17 -15.29
C ALA A 72 -2.95 2.59 -16.51
N ALA A 73 -1.78 3.19 -16.28
CA ALA A 73 -0.83 3.52 -17.36
C ALA A 73 -0.28 2.29 -18.10
N ARG A 74 -0.31 1.11 -17.44
CA ARG A 74 0.07 -0.20 -18.02
C ARG A 74 -1.10 -0.93 -18.68
N GLY A 75 -2.29 -0.28 -18.77
CA GLY A 75 -3.45 -0.81 -19.49
C GLY A 75 -4.36 -1.72 -18.65
N HIS A 76 -4.23 -1.72 -17.33
CA HIS A 76 -5.12 -2.46 -16.44
C HIS A 76 -6.39 -1.67 -16.10
N ARG A 77 -7.48 -2.37 -15.78
CA ARG A 77 -8.70 -1.78 -15.23
C ARG A 77 -8.57 -1.69 -13.72
N VAL A 78 -8.54 -0.47 -13.19
CA VAL A 78 -8.16 -0.23 -11.79
C VAL A 78 -9.31 0.29 -10.97
N THR A 79 -9.50 -0.32 -9.82
CA THR A 79 -10.31 0.20 -8.71
C THR A 79 -9.38 0.48 -7.53
N GLY A 80 -9.40 1.71 -7.03
CA GLY A 80 -8.69 2.10 -5.82
C GLY A 80 -9.67 2.34 -4.68
N ILE A 81 -9.37 1.81 -3.51
CA ILE A 81 -10.13 2.09 -2.30
C ILE A 81 -9.27 2.73 -1.23
N ASP A 82 -9.85 3.64 -0.48
CA ASP A 82 -9.26 4.19 0.74
C ASP A 82 -10.39 4.63 1.69
N PHE A 83 -10.16 4.57 2.99
CA PHE A 83 -11.16 5.02 3.97
C PHE A 83 -11.06 6.52 4.31
N ALA A 84 -10.03 7.23 3.80
CA ALA A 84 -9.83 8.67 3.99
C ALA A 84 -10.31 9.45 2.75
N PRO A 85 -11.47 10.14 2.79
CA PRO A 85 -12.02 10.84 1.63
C PRO A 85 -11.08 11.88 1.00
N ALA A 86 -10.23 12.53 1.82
CA ALA A 86 -9.27 13.52 1.33
C ALA A 86 -8.15 12.87 0.49
N MET A 87 -7.72 11.64 0.83
CA MET A 87 -6.79 10.86 -0.01
C MET A 87 -7.40 10.57 -1.37
N LEU A 88 -8.65 10.11 -1.40
CA LEU A 88 -9.37 9.83 -2.64
C LEU A 88 -9.63 11.09 -3.48
N ALA A 89 -9.86 12.24 -2.85
CA ALA A 89 -10.01 13.51 -3.56
C ALA A 89 -8.72 13.85 -4.33
N GLU A 90 -7.56 13.67 -3.70
CA GLU A 90 -6.26 13.88 -4.34
C GLU A 90 -5.98 12.85 -5.45
N ALA A 91 -6.32 11.58 -5.23
CA ALA A 91 -6.21 10.53 -6.23
C ALA A 91 -7.05 10.85 -7.48
N ARG A 92 -8.31 11.25 -7.29
CA ARG A 92 -9.21 11.67 -8.39
C ARG A 92 -8.67 12.88 -9.15
N ARG A 93 -8.14 13.88 -8.43
CA ARG A 93 -7.53 15.07 -9.04
C ARG A 93 -6.35 14.68 -9.96
N LYS A 94 -5.46 13.80 -9.50
CA LYS A 94 -4.32 13.32 -10.28
C LYS A 94 -4.75 12.48 -11.49
N ALA A 95 -5.73 11.60 -11.33
CA ALA A 95 -6.27 10.80 -12.42
C ALA A 95 -6.92 11.67 -13.52
N ALA A 96 -7.66 12.71 -13.14
CA ALA A 96 -8.27 13.63 -14.09
C ALA A 96 -7.24 14.36 -14.98
N VAL A 97 -6.04 14.63 -14.46
CA VAL A 97 -4.95 15.26 -15.23
C VAL A 97 -4.24 14.26 -16.15
N ARG A 98 -4.10 13.00 -15.71
CA ARG A 98 -3.35 11.95 -16.44
C ARG A 98 -4.19 11.18 -17.46
N GLY A 99 -5.51 11.28 -17.39
CA GLY A 99 -6.44 10.74 -18.39
C GLY A 99 -6.94 9.30 -18.22
N PRO A 100 -6.33 8.40 -17.42
CA PRO A 100 -6.87 7.06 -17.29
C PRO A 100 -8.19 7.04 -16.50
N SER A 101 -9.14 6.22 -16.95
CA SER A 101 -10.36 5.96 -16.19
C SER A 101 -10.06 5.02 -15.04
N ILE A 102 -10.06 5.53 -13.80
CA ILE A 102 -9.85 4.77 -12.57
C ILE A 102 -11.09 4.95 -11.69
N ARG A 103 -11.59 3.84 -11.14
CA ARG A 103 -12.68 3.89 -10.17
C ARG A 103 -12.10 4.09 -8.77
N PHE A 104 -12.54 5.12 -8.06
CA PHE A 104 -12.15 5.38 -6.67
C PHE A 104 -13.36 5.31 -5.76
N GLU A 105 -13.29 4.48 -4.71
CA GLU A 105 -14.37 4.28 -3.75
C GLU A 105 -13.87 4.43 -2.30
N GLU A 106 -14.72 5.04 -1.48
CA GLU A 106 -14.50 5.05 -0.03
C GLU A 106 -14.91 3.69 0.53
N ALA A 107 -13.93 2.94 1.04
CA ALA A 107 -14.16 1.62 1.60
C ALA A 107 -13.10 1.24 2.63
N ASP A 108 -13.47 0.29 3.49
CA ASP A 108 -12.60 -0.30 4.49
C ASP A 108 -11.85 -1.50 3.88
N ALA A 109 -10.51 -1.47 3.96
CA ALA A 109 -9.68 -2.55 3.46
C ALA A 109 -9.86 -3.88 4.23
N GLU A 110 -10.40 -3.83 5.46
CA GLU A 110 -10.73 -4.99 6.28
C GLU A 110 -12.14 -5.54 6.00
N GLN A 111 -12.97 -4.82 5.22
CA GLN A 111 -14.33 -5.23 4.83
C GLN A 111 -14.69 -4.69 3.46
N LEU A 112 -14.33 -5.42 2.42
CA LEU A 112 -14.46 -4.97 1.03
C LEU A 112 -15.91 -5.07 0.52
N PRO A 113 -16.44 -4.00 -0.14
CA PRO A 113 -17.80 -4.00 -0.67
C PRO A 113 -17.92 -4.71 -2.03
N PHE A 114 -17.02 -5.67 -2.31
CA PHE A 114 -16.97 -6.40 -3.58
C PHE A 114 -17.34 -7.87 -3.40
N SER A 115 -17.90 -8.46 -4.45
CA SER A 115 -18.18 -9.90 -4.49
C SER A 115 -16.88 -10.70 -4.53
N ALA A 116 -16.94 -11.96 -4.07
CA ALA A 116 -15.85 -12.90 -4.26
C ALA A 116 -15.50 -13.05 -5.75
N GLY A 117 -14.23 -13.21 -6.08
CA GLY A 117 -13.78 -13.43 -7.44
C GLY A 117 -13.98 -12.24 -8.40
N SER A 118 -13.87 -11.00 -7.89
CA SER A 118 -14.05 -9.79 -8.68
C SER A 118 -12.76 -9.32 -9.38
N PHE A 119 -11.58 -9.65 -8.85
CA PHE A 119 -10.30 -9.11 -9.29
C PHE A 119 -9.31 -10.20 -9.66
N ASP A 120 -8.41 -9.87 -10.59
CA ASP A 120 -7.27 -10.72 -10.97
C ASP A 120 -6.03 -10.44 -10.11
N LEU A 121 -5.92 -9.19 -9.62
CA LEU A 121 -4.83 -8.73 -8.78
C LEU A 121 -5.39 -7.84 -7.66
N VAL A 122 -5.01 -8.15 -6.43
CA VAL A 122 -5.09 -7.20 -5.32
C VAL A 122 -3.68 -6.75 -4.98
N ILE A 123 -3.46 -5.44 -4.99
CA ILE A 123 -2.18 -4.84 -4.63
C ILE A 123 -2.40 -3.88 -3.46
N SER A 124 -1.44 -3.83 -2.55
CA SER A 124 -1.47 -2.91 -1.41
C SER A 124 -0.07 -2.39 -1.12
N ARG A 125 0.04 -1.11 -0.73
CA ARG A 125 1.33 -0.49 -0.40
C ARG A 125 1.26 0.32 0.87
N HIS A 126 2.06 -0.05 1.88
CA HIS A 126 2.17 0.64 3.17
C HIS A 126 0.84 0.71 3.94
N VAL A 127 0.03 -0.35 3.89
CA VAL A 127 -1.30 -0.43 4.51
C VAL A 127 -1.33 -1.36 5.71
N LEU A 128 -0.75 -2.58 5.62
CA LEU A 128 -0.91 -3.61 6.66
C LEU A 128 -0.52 -3.13 8.06
N TRP A 129 0.51 -2.30 8.17
CA TRP A 129 0.97 -1.77 9.46
C TRP A 129 0.03 -0.69 10.06
N THR A 130 -0.93 -0.19 9.27
CA THR A 130 -1.92 0.80 9.71
C THR A 130 -3.25 0.19 10.11
N LEU A 131 -3.42 -1.13 9.92
CA LEU A 131 -4.69 -1.81 10.14
C LEU A 131 -4.83 -2.35 11.55
N PRO A 132 -5.97 -2.15 12.21
CA PRO A 132 -6.31 -2.83 13.46
C PRO A 132 -6.40 -4.35 13.32
N HIS A 133 -6.87 -4.85 12.17
CA HIS A 133 -7.08 -6.29 11.92
C HIS A 133 -6.46 -6.71 10.57
N PRO A 134 -5.11 -6.70 10.43
CA PRO A 134 -4.43 -6.95 9.15
C PRO A 134 -4.70 -8.35 8.58
N GLU A 135 -4.92 -9.36 9.42
CA GLU A 135 -5.27 -10.71 8.97
C GLU A 135 -6.66 -10.75 8.34
N ALA A 136 -7.64 -10.04 8.91
CA ALA A 136 -8.98 -9.90 8.32
C ALA A 136 -8.92 -9.18 6.96
N ALA A 137 -8.03 -8.20 6.80
CA ALA A 137 -7.81 -7.56 5.51
C ALA A 137 -7.25 -8.55 4.48
N ILE A 138 -6.30 -9.40 4.86
CA ILE A 138 -5.75 -10.44 3.98
C ILE A 138 -6.84 -11.42 3.55
N ASP A 139 -7.70 -11.86 4.46
CA ASP A 139 -8.84 -12.74 4.13
C ASP A 139 -9.79 -12.09 3.12
N GLU A 140 -10.12 -10.82 3.32
CA GLU A 140 -10.97 -10.07 2.39
C GLU A 140 -10.31 -9.86 1.02
N TRP A 141 -9.00 -9.57 1.00
CA TRP A 141 -8.23 -9.42 -0.24
C TRP A 141 -8.18 -10.74 -1.03
N ILE A 142 -8.01 -11.87 -0.34
CA ILE A 142 -8.05 -13.20 -0.95
C ILE A 142 -9.47 -13.53 -1.43
N ARG A 143 -10.50 -13.22 -0.64
CA ARG A 143 -11.90 -13.49 -0.99
C ARG A 143 -12.31 -12.83 -2.32
N VAL A 144 -11.85 -11.61 -2.56
CA VAL A 144 -12.21 -10.88 -3.79
C VAL A 144 -11.37 -11.26 -5.00
N LEU A 145 -10.30 -12.04 -4.83
CA LEU A 145 -9.50 -12.57 -5.93
C LEU A 145 -10.20 -13.73 -6.64
N ARG A 146 -10.06 -13.79 -7.95
CA ARG A 146 -10.42 -14.93 -8.78
C ARG A 146 -9.51 -16.14 -8.51
N PRO A 147 -9.92 -17.36 -8.87
CA PRO A 147 -8.98 -18.49 -8.96
C PRO A 147 -7.76 -18.08 -9.80
N SER A 148 -6.57 -18.49 -9.38
CA SER A 148 -5.28 -18.06 -9.94
C SER A 148 -4.99 -16.54 -9.87
N GLY A 149 -5.82 -15.76 -9.19
CA GLY A 149 -5.56 -14.34 -8.92
C GLY A 149 -4.40 -14.16 -7.94
N ARG A 150 -3.77 -12.99 -7.96
CA ARG A 150 -2.58 -12.67 -7.15
C ARG A 150 -2.89 -11.64 -6.08
N LEU A 151 -2.41 -11.87 -4.87
CA LEU A 151 -2.22 -10.84 -3.85
C LEU A 151 -0.75 -10.39 -3.86
N ALA A 152 -0.51 -9.07 -3.92
CA ALA A 152 0.82 -8.49 -3.80
C ALA A 152 0.83 -7.38 -2.72
N VAL A 153 1.76 -7.49 -1.80
CA VAL A 153 1.97 -6.53 -0.70
C VAL A 153 3.32 -5.87 -0.88
N ILE A 154 3.33 -4.55 -1.04
CA ILE A 154 4.54 -3.73 -1.08
C ILE A 154 4.62 -3.00 0.24
N ASP A 155 5.53 -3.41 1.09
CA ASP A 155 5.66 -2.83 2.44
C ASP A 155 7.13 -2.75 2.86
N GLY A 156 7.36 -2.48 4.12
CA GLY A 156 8.70 -2.38 4.67
C GLY A 156 8.70 -2.58 6.17
N GLN A 157 9.90 -2.67 6.71
CA GLN A 157 10.15 -2.68 8.14
C GLN A 157 10.86 -1.37 8.50
N PHE A 158 10.33 -0.67 9.49
CA PHE A 158 10.90 0.57 9.98
C PHE A 158 10.87 0.60 11.52
N ASP A 159 11.78 1.35 12.10
CA ASP A 159 11.81 1.53 13.55
C ASP A 159 10.51 2.25 13.99
N PRO A 160 9.69 1.66 14.88
CA PRO A 160 8.54 2.34 15.45
C PRO A 160 8.91 3.67 16.12
N GLY A 161 10.15 3.82 16.59
CA GLY A 161 10.70 5.09 17.08
C GLY A 161 10.68 6.22 16.02
N PHE A 162 10.60 5.89 14.72
CA PHE A 162 10.37 6.87 13.66
C PHE A 162 8.96 7.49 13.74
N LEU A 163 8.00 6.77 14.29
CA LEU A 163 6.63 7.23 14.54
C LEU A 163 6.48 7.88 15.92
N LEU A 164 7.49 7.78 16.79
CA LEU A 164 7.49 8.36 18.13
C LEU A 164 8.21 9.71 18.13
N PRO A 165 7.83 10.66 19.04
CA PRO A 165 8.25 12.04 18.98
C PRO A 165 9.69 12.25 19.45
N GLN A 166 10.66 12.14 18.57
CA GLN A 166 12.01 12.59 18.88
C GLN A 166 12.53 13.77 18.04
N ARG A 167 11.84 14.19 16.99
CA ARG A 167 12.20 15.40 16.20
C ARG A 167 10.95 15.99 15.53
N GLU A 168 10.81 17.31 15.58
CA GLU A 168 9.97 18.31 14.87
C GLU A 168 8.60 17.93 14.22
N ASN A 169 8.26 16.65 14.06
CA ASN A 169 6.95 16.19 13.59
C ASN A 169 6.08 15.64 14.73
N ALA A 170 6.06 16.34 15.86
CA ALA A 170 5.40 15.94 17.11
C ALA A 170 3.91 15.57 16.99
N ARG A 171 3.22 15.99 15.91
CA ARG A 171 1.79 15.69 15.71
C ARG A 171 1.54 14.25 15.25
N THR A 172 2.37 13.73 14.33
CA THR A 172 2.21 12.36 13.80
C THR A 172 2.41 11.32 14.90
N SER A 173 3.38 11.57 15.77
CA SER A 173 3.77 10.65 16.83
C SER A 173 2.76 10.54 17.96
N THR A 174 2.11 11.65 18.34
CA THR A 174 1.12 11.66 19.43
C THR A 174 -0.13 10.87 19.06
N GLU A 175 -0.55 10.95 17.80
CA GLU A 175 -1.73 10.24 17.29
C GLU A 175 -1.49 8.72 17.22
N TYR A 176 -0.34 8.29 16.68
CA TYR A 176 0.01 6.87 16.66
C TYR A 176 0.32 6.31 18.05
N ALA A 177 0.89 7.10 18.95
CA ALA A 177 1.09 6.68 20.34
C ALA A 177 -0.22 6.36 21.07
N ALA A 178 -1.30 7.08 20.72
CA ALA A 178 -2.61 6.85 21.33
C ALA A 178 -3.30 5.57 20.83
N ILE A 179 -2.94 5.07 19.66
CA ILE A 179 -3.57 3.89 19.01
C ILE A 179 -2.60 2.76 18.70
N GLY A 180 -1.31 2.94 18.98
CA GLY A 180 -0.24 1.99 18.60
C GLY A 180 -0.46 0.58 19.12
N ASP A 181 -0.96 0.43 20.34
CA ASP A 181 -1.30 -0.86 20.94
C ASP A 181 -2.46 -1.58 20.20
N ARG A 182 -3.20 -0.86 19.37
CA ARG A 182 -4.31 -1.38 18.55
C ARG A 182 -3.86 -1.73 17.12
N LEU A 183 -2.60 -1.49 16.78
CA LEU A 183 -2.02 -1.75 15.46
C LEU A 183 -0.96 -2.85 15.55
N PRO A 184 -1.34 -4.12 15.40
CA PRO A 184 -0.46 -5.26 15.67
C PRO A 184 0.78 -5.31 14.76
N PHE A 185 0.72 -4.67 13.57
CA PHE A 185 1.83 -4.59 12.63
C PHE A 185 2.52 -3.22 12.60
N LEU A 186 2.29 -2.39 13.62
CA LEU A 186 2.95 -1.08 13.71
C LEU A 186 4.48 -1.23 13.61
N GLY A 187 5.11 -0.46 12.72
CA GLY A 187 6.54 -0.58 12.40
C GLY A 187 6.83 -1.51 11.22
N GLY A 188 5.80 -2.13 10.65
CA GLY A 188 5.93 -3.13 9.59
C GLY A 188 6.37 -4.49 10.12
N ARG A 189 6.46 -5.46 9.23
CA ARG A 189 6.90 -6.83 9.53
C ARG A 189 8.05 -7.21 8.60
N PRO A 190 8.95 -8.11 9.03
CA PRO A 190 9.90 -8.75 8.13
C PRO A 190 9.17 -9.44 6.98
N ARG A 191 9.76 -9.44 5.78
CA ARG A 191 9.16 -10.07 4.61
C ARG A 191 8.88 -11.56 4.81
N GLU A 192 9.72 -12.23 5.57
CA GLU A 192 9.61 -13.67 5.90
C GLU A 192 8.34 -13.95 6.75
N GLU A 193 7.96 -13.02 7.64
CA GLU A 193 6.70 -13.11 8.40
C GLU A 193 5.50 -12.89 7.49
N ILE A 194 5.58 -11.97 6.53
CA ILE A 194 4.51 -11.76 5.55
C ILE A 194 4.37 -12.96 4.63
N GLU A 195 5.47 -13.56 4.15
CA GLU A 195 5.39 -14.82 3.39
C GLU A 195 4.71 -15.95 4.19
N ALA A 196 5.09 -16.10 5.46
CA ALA A 196 4.48 -17.10 6.33
C ALA A 196 2.98 -16.83 6.52
N LEU A 197 2.60 -15.56 6.68
CA LEU A 197 1.22 -15.13 6.82
C LEU A 197 0.40 -15.44 5.55
N LEU A 198 0.90 -15.09 4.37
CA LEU A 198 0.25 -15.40 3.11
C LEU A 198 0.05 -16.91 2.90
N LYS A 199 1.05 -17.73 3.27
CA LYS A 199 0.94 -19.21 3.25
C LYS A 199 -0.12 -19.72 4.23
N ALA A 200 -0.17 -19.15 5.44
CA ALA A 200 -1.14 -19.53 6.46
C ALA A 200 -2.59 -19.24 6.03
N HIS A 201 -2.80 -18.17 5.21
CA HIS A 201 -4.09 -17.84 4.61
C HIS A 201 -4.38 -18.59 3.29
N GLY A 202 -3.61 -19.63 2.96
CA GLY A 202 -3.91 -20.56 1.87
C GLY A 202 -3.41 -20.14 0.49
N LEU A 203 -2.60 -19.10 0.38
CA LEU A 203 -2.00 -18.74 -0.90
C LEU A 203 -0.87 -19.71 -1.27
N VAL A 204 -0.77 -19.99 -2.56
CA VAL A 204 0.27 -20.82 -3.18
C VAL A 204 1.28 -19.94 -3.94
N SER A 205 2.37 -20.54 -4.42
CA SER A 205 3.44 -19.81 -5.14
C SER A 205 3.92 -18.55 -4.42
N VAL A 206 3.92 -18.60 -3.08
CA VAL A 206 4.29 -17.46 -2.24
C VAL A 206 5.79 -17.18 -2.36
N GLY A 207 6.12 -15.92 -2.55
CA GLY A 207 7.50 -15.43 -2.61
C GLY A 207 7.61 -13.96 -2.21
N SER A 208 8.84 -13.47 -2.12
CA SER A 208 9.13 -12.06 -1.88
C SER A 208 10.44 -11.64 -2.54
N ASP A 209 10.59 -10.32 -2.75
CA ASP A 209 11.82 -9.67 -3.21
C ASP A 209 12.13 -8.46 -2.33
N PRO A 210 13.37 -8.28 -1.86
CA PRO A 210 13.76 -7.17 -0.98
C PRO A 210 13.88 -5.83 -1.69
N VAL A 211 13.60 -5.76 -2.99
CA VAL A 211 13.63 -4.55 -3.85
C VAL A 211 14.82 -3.64 -3.57
N LEU A 212 16.02 -4.23 -3.48
CA LEU A 212 17.24 -3.53 -3.08
C LEU A 212 17.64 -2.40 -4.02
N ASP A 213 17.37 -2.54 -5.31
CA ASP A 213 17.57 -1.52 -6.34
C ASP A 213 16.69 -0.28 -6.10
N LEU A 214 15.43 -0.46 -5.69
CA LEU A 214 14.55 0.65 -5.31
C LEU A 214 15.06 1.35 -4.03
N VAL A 215 15.47 0.56 -3.04
CA VAL A 215 16.03 1.08 -1.79
C VAL A 215 17.28 1.91 -2.08
N GLU A 216 18.18 1.41 -2.93
CA GLU A 216 19.42 2.10 -3.29
C GLU A 216 19.15 3.37 -4.12
N ALA A 217 18.29 3.29 -5.14
CA ALA A 217 17.94 4.45 -5.96
C ALA A 217 17.36 5.59 -5.11
N GLN A 218 16.52 5.26 -4.15
CA GLN A 218 15.95 6.25 -3.23
C GLN A 218 17.00 6.80 -2.25
N ALA A 219 17.87 5.95 -1.72
CA ALA A 219 18.95 6.40 -0.83
C ALA A 219 19.94 7.32 -1.55
N GLN A 220 20.27 7.02 -2.81
CA GLN A 220 21.12 7.85 -3.64
C GLN A 220 20.49 9.24 -3.87
N ARG A 221 19.20 9.31 -4.21
CA ARG A 221 18.48 10.59 -4.36
C ARG A 221 18.52 11.43 -3.09
N MET A 222 18.39 10.81 -1.91
CA MET A 222 18.51 11.57 -0.65
C MET A 222 19.87 12.27 -0.54
N VAL A 223 20.95 11.60 -0.91
CA VAL A 223 22.31 12.18 -0.90
C VAL A 223 22.41 13.33 -1.90
N GLU A 224 21.88 13.16 -3.12
CA GLU A 224 21.86 14.19 -4.16
C GLU A 224 21.07 15.43 -3.74
N GLU A 225 20.02 15.26 -2.95
CA GLU A 225 19.24 16.34 -2.35
C GLU A 225 19.88 16.93 -1.08
N GLY A 226 21.09 16.52 -0.73
CA GLY A 226 21.80 16.99 0.48
C GLY A 226 21.23 16.48 1.79
N ARG A 227 20.48 15.37 1.77
CA ARG A 227 19.87 14.72 2.94
C ARG A 227 20.76 13.57 3.42
N GLU A 228 20.62 13.20 4.69
CA GLU A 228 21.29 12.03 5.22
C GLU A 228 20.83 10.75 4.51
N ARG A 229 21.78 9.92 4.06
CA ARG A 229 21.49 8.64 3.43
C ARG A 229 20.77 7.72 4.41
N GLN A 230 19.55 7.30 4.06
CA GLN A 230 18.79 6.32 4.82
C GLN A 230 18.40 5.15 3.93
N THR A 231 18.63 3.94 4.41
CA THR A 231 18.16 2.72 3.75
C THR A 231 16.98 2.16 4.55
N ARG A 232 15.79 2.21 3.97
CA ARG A 232 14.61 1.60 4.58
C ARG A 232 14.46 0.19 4.04
N ARG A 233 14.30 -0.79 4.91
CA ARG A 233 14.01 -2.16 4.47
C ARG A 233 12.63 -2.16 3.81
N ARG A 234 12.61 -2.43 2.51
CA ARG A 234 11.38 -2.55 1.71
C ARG A 234 11.38 -3.91 1.02
N TYR A 235 10.20 -4.37 0.69
CA TYR A 235 10.00 -5.61 -0.06
C TYR A 235 8.70 -5.57 -0.83
N VAL A 236 8.58 -6.43 -1.82
CA VAL A 236 7.32 -6.90 -2.36
C VAL A 236 7.17 -8.36 -1.97
N ALA A 237 6.02 -8.74 -1.41
CA ALA A 237 5.64 -10.12 -1.14
C ALA A 237 4.38 -10.45 -1.93
N TRP A 238 4.26 -11.66 -2.41
CA TRP A 238 3.11 -12.09 -3.21
C TRP A 238 2.73 -13.54 -2.94
N GLY A 239 1.50 -13.88 -3.32
CA GLY A 239 1.01 -15.25 -3.39
C GLY A 239 -0.18 -15.32 -4.33
N ASP A 240 -0.42 -16.50 -4.89
CA ASP A 240 -1.50 -16.75 -5.83
C ASP A 240 -2.61 -17.58 -5.15
N VAL A 241 -3.87 -17.28 -5.46
CA VAL A 241 -5.00 -18.15 -5.10
C VAL A 241 -4.88 -19.44 -5.92
N ALA A 242 -5.15 -20.58 -5.30
CA ALA A 242 -5.19 -21.86 -6.04
C ALA A 242 -6.20 -21.79 -7.20
N GLY A 243 -5.86 -22.41 -8.34
CA GLY A 243 -6.67 -22.45 -9.54
C GLY A 243 -7.83 -23.44 -9.45
#